data_6a2684f9b3d8a7662da5a31932aa036a
#
_entry.id   6a2684f9b3d8a7662da5a31932aa036a
#
_cell.length_a   1.000
_cell.length_b   1.000
_cell.length_c   1.000
_cell.angle_alpha   90.00
_cell.angle_beta   90.00
_cell.angle_gamma   90.00
#
_symmetry.space_group_name_H-M   'P 1'
#
loop_
_entity.id
_entity.type
_entity.pdbx_description
1 polymer ?
#
loop_
_entity_poly.entity_id
_entity_poly.type
_entity_poly.pdbx_seq_one_letter_code
_entity_poly.pdbx_strand_id
1 'polypeptide(L)'
;IDVDYARSCGIAVRNTPGASSASVAELALAHMFACARYISIAGHTMREDKWEKKAYGKGIELGGKTLGIIGFGRIGQALGVMARALGMHVIAYSRTRRPEVEQATGVAYVELDELLAKSDFISLHAPAADGGPIVTAETIARMKDGVVIVNTSRGVNIDEDVLLAALESGKVRAAGLDVYAEEPTHNHALYSHPMVSCTPHIGAATVEAQKRIGAEIVDIIREA
;
A
#
# COMPACT_ATOMS: atom_id res chain seq x y z
N ILE A 1 -17.83 13.05 -2.09
CA ILE A 1 -18.63 14.16 -1.54
C ILE A 1 -17.88 15.46 -1.82
N ASP A 2 -18.57 16.45 -2.38
CA ASP A 2 -18.05 17.81 -2.51
C ASP A 2 -18.13 18.50 -1.14
N VAL A 3 -16.99 18.48 -0.44
CA VAL A 3 -16.89 19.01 0.94
C VAL A 3 -16.99 20.53 0.96
N ASP A 4 -16.47 21.22 -0.05
CA ASP A 4 -16.45 22.68 -0.10
C ASP A 4 -17.84 23.21 -0.42
N TYR A 5 -18.57 22.58 -1.32
CA TYR A 5 -19.97 22.89 -1.57
C TYR A 5 -20.82 22.62 -0.32
N ALA A 6 -20.67 21.50 0.35
CA ALA A 6 -21.39 21.20 1.58
C ALA A 6 -21.15 22.28 2.65
N ARG A 7 -19.91 22.69 2.84
CA ARG A 7 -19.54 23.78 3.77
C ARG A 7 -20.17 25.11 3.37
N SER A 8 -20.20 25.44 2.07
CA SER A 8 -20.85 26.65 1.58
C SER A 8 -22.35 26.69 1.86
N CYS A 9 -22.99 25.51 1.96
CA CYS A 9 -24.39 25.34 2.36
C CYS A 9 -24.60 25.27 3.89
N GLY A 10 -23.56 25.48 4.71
CA GLY A 10 -23.63 25.37 6.16
C GLY A 10 -23.68 23.95 6.70
N ILE A 11 -23.37 22.94 5.86
CA ILE A 11 -23.39 21.53 6.24
C ILE A 11 -22.02 21.13 6.81
N ALA A 12 -21.97 20.66 8.06
CA ALA A 12 -20.77 20.13 8.67
C ALA A 12 -20.46 18.73 8.11
N VAL A 13 -19.25 18.56 7.53
CA VAL A 13 -18.76 17.27 7.06
C VAL A 13 -17.75 16.73 8.06
N ARG A 14 -17.99 15.54 8.57
CA ARG A 14 -17.13 14.81 9.50
C ARG A 14 -16.73 13.47 8.90
N ASN A 15 -15.61 12.92 9.35
CA ASN A 15 -15.14 11.58 8.98
C ASN A 15 -14.56 10.85 10.19
N THR A 16 -14.27 9.57 10.03
CA THR A 16 -13.69 8.67 11.05
C THR A 16 -12.24 8.28 10.67
N PRO A 17 -11.26 9.21 10.79
CA PRO A 17 -9.97 9.08 10.13
C PRO A 17 -9.04 8.03 10.75
N GLY A 18 -9.33 7.55 11.97
CA GLY A 18 -8.50 6.60 12.72
C GLY A 18 -8.98 5.16 12.62
N ALA A 19 -10.26 4.97 12.35
CA ALA A 19 -10.97 3.70 12.58
C ALA A 19 -10.43 2.50 11.77
N SER A 20 -9.96 2.72 10.55
CA SER A 20 -9.50 1.65 9.63
C SER A 20 -7.97 1.53 9.48
N SER A 21 -7.19 2.37 10.17
CA SER A 21 -5.75 2.47 9.91
C SER A 21 -4.99 1.15 10.10
N ALA A 22 -5.30 0.41 11.17
CA ALA A 22 -4.69 -0.90 11.45
C ALA A 22 -5.06 -1.91 10.36
N SER A 23 -6.35 -1.98 9.97
CA SER A 23 -6.83 -2.94 8.96
C SER A 23 -6.16 -2.73 7.61
N VAL A 24 -5.99 -1.48 7.16
CA VAL A 24 -5.29 -1.16 5.91
C VAL A 24 -3.80 -1.52 6.00
N ALA A 25 -3.15 -1.26 7.13
CA ALA A 25 -1.74 -1.62 7.34
C ALA A 25 -1.53 -3.15 7.32
N GLU A 26 -2.44 -3.91 7.93
CA GLU A 26 -2.42 -5.38 7.90
C GLU A 26 -2.62 -5.93 6.49
N LEU A 27 -3.54 -5.34 5.69
CA LEU A 27 -3.70 -5.74 4.29
C LEU A 27 -2.46 -5.42 3.46
N ALA A 28 -1.83 -4.26 3.66
CA ALA A 28 -0.57 -3.94 2.99
C ALA A 28 0.53 -4.97 3.32
N LEU A 29 0.64 -5.35 4.59
CA LEU A 29 1.58 -6.38 5.04
C LEU A 29 1.24 -7.76 4.42
N ALA A 30 -0.04 -8.11 4.33
CA ALA A 30 -0.49 -9.34 3.68
C ALA A 30 -0.10 -9.38 2.19
N HIS A 31 -0.27 -8.26 1.47
CA HIS A 31 0.22 -8.14 0.09
C HIS A 31 1.75 -8.27 0.00
N MET A 32 2.51 -7.70 0.95
CA MET A 32 3.96 -7.89 1.00
C MET A 32 4.33 -9.38 1.11
N PHE A 33 3.69 -10.13 2.00
CA PHE A 33 3.89 -11.59 2.09
C PHE A 33 3.44 -12.32 0.84
N ALA A 34 2.28 -11.95 0.26
CA ALA A 34 1.76 -12.57 -0.96
C ALA A 34 2.75 -12.40 -2.13
N CYS A 35 3.30 -11.21 -2.31
CA CYS A 35 4.32 -10.91 -3.32
C CYS A 35 5.65 -11.63 -3.03
N ALA A 36 6.10 -11.65 -1.79
CA ALA A 36 7.36 -12.29 -1.39
C ALA A 36 7.33 -13.82 -1.58
N ARG A 37 6.18 -14.45 -1.37
CA ARG A 37 6.04 -15.91 -1.27
C ARG A 37 5.10 -16.53 -2.30
N TYR A 38 4.65 -15.76 -3.33
CA TYR A 38 3.76 -16.22 -4.40
C TYR A 38 2.39 -16.74 -3.91
N ILE A 39 1.89 -16.25 -2.77
CA ILE A 39 0.70 -16.83 -2.12
C ILE A 39 -0.53 -16.78 -3.03
N SER A 40 -0.76 -15.64 -3.71
CA SER A 40 -1.93 -15.46 -4.57
C SER A 40 -1.92 -16.42 -5.74
N ILE A 41 -0.84 -16.45 -6.53
CA ILE A 41 -0.75 -17.30 -7.72
C ILE A 41 -0.62 -18.80 -7.35
N ALA A 42 0.12 -19.13 -6.29
CA ALA A 42 0.21 -20.51 -5.83
C ALA A 42 -1.14 -21.06 -5.36
N GLY A 43 -1.92 -20.25 -4.64
CA GLY A 43 -3.27 -20.61 -4.25
C GLY A 43 -4.23 -20.77 -5.45
N HIS A 44 -4.06 -19.97 -6.50
CA HIS A 44 -4.82 -20.07 -7.74
C HIS A 44 -4.52 -21.40 -8.46
N THR A 45 -3.23 -21.68 -8.74
CA THR A 45 -2.83 -22.91 -9.46
C THR A 45 -3.18 -24.20 -8.69
N MET A 46 -3.11 -24.16 -7.34
CA MET A 46 -3.59 -25.29 -6.52
C MET A 46 -5.08 -25.59 -6.71
N ARG A 47 -5.94 -24.57 -6.90
CA ARG A 47 -7.37 -24.76 -7.19
C ARG A 47 -7.65 -25.27 -8.61
N GLU A 48 -6.65 -25.20 -9.49
CA GLU A 48 -6.66 -25.78 -10.84
C GLU A 48 -5.99 -27.17 -10.89
N ASP A 49 -5.80 -27.81 -9.73
CA ASP A 49 -5.13 -29.11 -9.57
C ASP A 49 -3.68 -29.15 -10.12
N LYS A 50 -3.00 -27.99 -10.12
CA LYS A 50 -1.60 -27.86 -10.57
C LYS A 50 -0.64 -27.80 -9.39
N TRP A 51 0.31 -28.74 -9.31
CA TRP A 51 1.34 -28.81 -8.27
C TRP A 51 2.64 -28.16 -8.75
N GLU A 52 2.70 -26.81 -8.75
CA GLU A 52 3.80 -26.02 -9.33
C GLU A 52 4.93 -25.68 -8.35
N LYS A 53 5.34 -26.63 -7.49
CA LYS A 53 6.35 -26.43 -6.43
C LYS A 53 7.64 -25.76 -6.94
N LYS A 54 8.12 -26.13 -8.14
CA LYS A 54 9.36 -25.58 -8.71
C LYS A 54 9.22 -24.12 -9.15
N ALA A 55 8.06 -23.72 -9.68
CA ALA A 55 7.78 -22.37 -10.13
C ALA A 55 7.86 -21.37 -8.97
N TYR A 56 7.43 -21.78 -7.77
CA TYR A 56 7.40 -20.93 -6.58
C TYR A 56 8.60 -21.10 -5.63
N GLY A 57 9.66 -21.74 -6.09
CA GLY A 57 10.87 -22.03 -5.29
C GLY A 57 11.80 -20.83 -5.06
N LYS A 58 11.51 -19.66 -5.63
CA LYS A 58 12.32 -18.44 -5.53
C LYS A 58 11.68 -17.35 -4.61
N GLY A 59 10.93 -17.77 -3.61
CA GLY A 59 10.41 -16.87 -2.58
C GLY A 59 11.52 -16.14 -1.83
N ILE A 60 11.21 -14.96 -1.30
CA ILE A 60 12.12 -14.16 -0.47
C ILE A 60 11.54 -13.95 0.92
N GLU A 61 12.39 -13.69 1.90
CA GLU A 61 12.01 -13.31 3.26
C GLU A 61 11.92 -11.79 3.37
N LEU A 62 11.05 -11.30 4.27
CA LEU A 62 10.95 -9.87 4.59
C LEU A 62 12.05 -9.43 5.55
N GLY A 63 12.44 -10.29 6.49
CA GLY A 63 13.48 -10.00 7.46
C GLY A 63 14.80 -9.59 6.80
N GLY A 64 15.43 -8.53 7.31
CA GLY A 64 16.66 -7.94 6.76
C GLY A 64 16.48 -7.12 5.48
N LYS A 65 15.26 -7.05 4.89
CA LYS A 65 14.96 -6.22 3.73
C LYS A 65 14.60 -4.80 4.14
N THR A 66 14.75 -3.86 3.22
CA THR A 66 14.36 -2.47 3.43
C THR A 66 12.95 -2.22 2.90
N LEU A 67 12.07 -1.71 3.77
CA LEU A 67 10.76 -1.19 3.42
C LEU A 67 10.80 0.33 3.35
N GLY A 68 10.53 0.90 2.19
CA GLY A 68 10.27 2.32 1.99
C GLY A 68 8.78 2.62 2.07
N ILE A 69 8.38 3.53 2.96
CA ILE A 69 6.99 3.93 3.12
C ILE A 69 6.80 5.34 2.57
N ILE A 70 6.01 5.48 1.50
CA ILE A 70 5.65 6.79 0.93
C ILE A 70 4.31 7.22 1.49
N GLY A 71 4.33 8.27 2.35
CA GLY A 71 3.17 8.70 3.13
C GLY A 71 3.18 8.12 4.54
N PHE A 72 3.88 8.77 5.48
CA PHE A 72 4.05 8.27 6.85
C PHE A 72 3.01 8.85 7.82
N GLY A 73 1.72 8.73 7.41
CA GLY A 73 0.54 9.00 8.23
C GLY A 73 0.19 7.83 9.17
N ARG A 74 -1.06 7.77 9.68
CA ARG A 74 -1.50 6.72 10.61
C ARG A 74 -1.27 5.30 10.08
N ILE A 75 -1.63 5.04 8.82
CA ILE A 75 -1.49 3.73 8.18
C ILE A 75 -0.01 3.38 8.00
N GLY A 76 0.79 4.30 7.43
CA GLY A 76 2.22 4.08 7.22
C GLY A 76 2.98 3.84 8.53
N GLN A 77 2.62 4.55 9.61
CA GLN A 77 3.19 4.32 10.95
C GLN A 77 2.86 2.94 11.48
N ALA A 78 1.59 2.50 11.39
CA ALA A 78 1.16 1.17 11.80
C ALA A 78 1.93 0.08 11.03
N LEU A 79 2.01 0.19 9.70
CA LEU A 79 2.80 -0.73 8.88
C LEU A 79 4.29 -0.71 9.25
N GLY A 80 4.86 0.47 9.48
CA GLY A 80 6.27 0.61 9.87
C GLY A 80 6.60 -0.12 11.16
N VAL A 81 5.73 -0.04 12.18
CA VAL A 81 5.89 -0.76 13.44
C VAL A 81 5.81 -2.28 13.22
N MET A 82 4.82 -2.75 12.45
CA MET A 82 4.67 -4.19 12.13
C MET A 82 5.87 -4.72 11.36
N ALA A 83 6.34 -3.99 10.33
CA ALA A 83 7.47 -4.40 9.52
C ALA A 83 8.78 -4.46 10.32
N ARG A 84 9.00 -3.52 11.24
CA ARG A 84 10.15 -3.57 12.15
C ARG A 84 10.12 -4.78 13.07
N ALA A 85 8.94 -5.15 13.57
CA ALA A 85 8.78 -6.37 14.40
C ALA A 85 9.11 -7.65 13.62
N LEU A 86 8.99 -7.63 12.28
CA LEU A 86 9.43 -8.72 11.38
C LEU A 86 10.93 -8.66 11.04
N GLY A 87 11.69 -7.73 11.60
CA GLY A 87 13.12 -7.58 11.34
C GLY A 87 13.45 -6.83 10.04
N MET A 88 12.51 -6.06 9.48
CA MET A 88 12.79 -5.19 8.33
C MET A 88 13.49 -3.89 8.76
N HIS A 89 14.31 -3.34 7.88
CA HIS A 89 14.75 -1.96 7.95
C HIS A 89 13.67 -1.07 7.35
N VAL A 90 13.16 -0.08 8.11
CA VAL A 90 12.07 0.77 7.64
C VAL A 90 12.55 2.21 7.52
N ILE A 91 12.32 2.81 6.35
CA ILE A 91 12.55 4.22 6.05
C ILE A 91 11.27 4.83 5.50
N ALA A 92 11.07 6.13 5.70
CA ALA A 92 9.84 6.80 5.31
C ALA A 92 10.09 8.10 4.56
N TYR A 93 9.20 8.42 3.64
CA TYR A 93 9.10 9.74 3.01
C TYR A 93 7.72 10.33 3.24
N SER A 94 7.67 11.59 3.61
CA SER A 94 6.44 12.37 3.73
C SER A 94 6.75 13.83 3.40
N ARG A 95 5.78 14.53 2.77
CA ARG A 95 5.90 15.98 2.53
C ARG A 95 6.09 16.77 3.83
N THR A 96 5.42 16.34 4.89
CA THR A 96 5.58 16.91 6.23
C THR A 96 6.29 15.89 7.11
N ARG A 97 7.47 16.24 7.61
CA ARG A 97 8.22 15.43 8.58
C ARG A 97 7.76 15.80 9.99
N ARG A 98 7.67 14.78 10.86
CA ARG A 98 7.28 14.92 12.26
C ARG A 98 8.34 14.23 13.12
N PRO A 99 9.25 14.97 13.71
CA PRO A 99 10.34 14.40 14.53
C PRO A 99 9.84 13.54 15.69
N GLU A 100 8.70 13.90 16.28
CA GLU A 100 8.06 13.12 17.34
C GLU A 100 7.60 11.73 16.88
N VAL A 101 7.19 11.60 15.61
CA VAL A 101 6.81 10.31 15.00
C VAL A 101 8.04 9.46 14.73
N GLU A 102 9.13 10.06 14.25
CA GLU A 102 10.41 9.37 14.05
C GLU A 102 10.92 8.80 15.38
N GLN A 103 10.89 9.59 16.44
CA GLN A 103 11.28 9.16 17.77
C GLN A 103 10.39 8.05 18.32
N ALA A 104 9.06 8.16 18.16
CA ALA A 104 8.09 7.18 18.67
C ALA A 104 8.13 5.84 17.93
N THR A 105 8.35 5.86 16.60
CA THR A 105 8.34 4.67 15.74
C THR A 105 9.72 4.09 15.51
N GLY A 106 10.78 4.89 15.70
CA GLY A 106 12.16 4.58 15.33
C GLY A 106 12.36 4.40 13.82
N VAL A 107 11.49 5.01 12.99
CA VAL A 107 11.56 5.01 11.53
C VAL A 107 12.09 6.34 11.05
N ALA A 108 13.25 6.32 10.37
CA ALA A 108 13.89 7.54 9.87
C ALA A 108 13.17 8.09 8.63
N TYR A 109 13.00 9.41 8.59
CA TYR A 109 12.62 10.11 7.37
C TYR A 109 13.82 10.30 6.45
N VAL A 110 13.65 9.99 5.18
CA VAL A 110 14.64 10.19 4.12
C VAL A 110 14.04 10.99 2.97
N GLU A 111 14.86 11.44 2.02
CA GLU A 111 14.37 12.02 0.77
C GLU A 111 13.81 10.94 -0.15
N LEU A 112 12.92 11.33 -1.07
CA LEU A 112 12.25 10.36 -1.96
C LEU A 112 13.25 9.55 -2.79
N ASP A 113 14.26 10.18 -3.35
CA ASP A 113 15.28 9.52 -4.16
C ASP A 113 16.06 8.48 -3.37
N GLU A 114 16.38 8.78 -2.12
CA GLU A 114 17.04 7.84 -1.22
C GLU A 114 16.14 6.66 -0.91
N LEU A 115 14.85 6.89 -0.65
CA LEU A 115 13.87 5.84 -0.41
C LEU A 115 13.76 4.92 -1.63
N LEU A 116 13.60 5.47 -2.83
CA LEU A 116 13.49 4.70 -4.07
C LEU A 116 14.73 3.82 -4.28
N ALA A 117 15.93 4.38 -4.12
CA ALA A 117 17.19 3.68 -4.36
C ALA A 117 17.51 2.59 -3.33
N LYS A 118 17.04 2.72 -2.08
CA LYS A 118 17.39 1.81 -0.99
C LYS A 118 16.36 0.70 -0.73
N SER A 119 15.12 0.86 -1.19
CA SER A 119 14.01 -0.02 -0.81
C SER A 119 13.98 -1.31 -1.63
N ASP A 120 13.78 -2.44 -0.95
CA ASP A 120 13.44 -3.73 -1.54
C ASP A 120 11.91 -3.87 -1.68
N PHE A 121 11.17 -3.23 -0.78
CA PHE A 121 9.71 -3.08 -0.80
C PHE A 121 9.35 -1.60 -0.69
N ILE A 122 8.39 -1.15 -1.48
CA ILE A 122 7.84 0.21 -1.40
C ILE A 122 6.35 0.11 -1.17
N SER A 123 5.84 0.75 -0.11
CA SER A 123 4.40 0.79 0.20
C SER A 123 3.87 2.22 0.18
N LEU A 124 2.78 2.42 -0.59
CA LEU A 124 2.16 3.72 -0.81
C LEU A 124 1.00 3.92 0.17
N HIS A 125 1.08 5.01 0.96
CA HIS A 125 0.06 5.44 1.92
C HIS A 125 -0.19 6.95 1.83
N ALA A 126 0.19 7.56 0.71
CA ALA A 126 -0.05 8.97 0.44
C ALA A 126 -1.46 9.19 -0.16
N PRO A 127 -2.12 10.32 0.12
CA PRO A 127 -3.32 10.72 -0.63
C PRO A 127 -2.96 10.93 -2.10
N ALA A 128 -3.98 11.00 -2.96
CA ALA A 128 -3.80 11.47 -4.33
C ALA A 128 -3.15 12.86 -4.31
N ALA A 129 -2.16 13.07 -5.16
CA ALA A 129 -1.47 14.36 -5.29
C ALA A 129 -1.87 15.05 -6.59
N ASP A 130 -1.97 16.38 -6.58
CA ASP A 130 -2.28 17.18 -7.77
C ASP A 130 -1.18 17.10 -8.84
N GLY A 131 0.00 16.58 -8.48
CA GLY A 131 1.17 16.41 -9.37
C GLY A 131 1.19 15.11 -10.18
N GLY A 132 0.11 14.31 -10.16
CA GLY A 132 0.05 13.04 -10.87
C GLY A 132 0.59 11.84 -10.05
N PRO A 133 0.81 10.67 -10.71
CA PRO A 133 1.21 9.46 -10.03
C PRO A 133 2.61 9.54 -9.41
N ILE A 134 2.80 8.84 -8.30
CA ILE A 134 4.09 8.69 -7.62
C ILE A 134 4.94 7.63 -8.33
N VAL A 135 4.30 6.56 -8.79
CA VAL A 135 4.96 5.46 -9.52
C VAL A 135 4.83 5.73 -11.00
N THR A 136 5.91 6.15 -11.61
CA THR A 136 6.07 6.52 -13.02
C THR A 136 7.30 5.80 -13.61
N ALA A 137 7.50 5.86 -14.91
CA ALA A 137 8.70 5.31 -15.55
C ALA A 137 9.98 5.91 -14.96
N GLU A 138 9.98 7.22 -14.67
CA GLU A 138 11.12 7.91 -14.07
C GLU A 138 11.41 7.42 -12.65
N THR A 139 10.40 7.30 -11.79
CA THR A 139 10.59 6.84 -10.41
C THR A 139 10.96 5.36 -10.36
N ILE A 140 10.36 4.49 -11.21
CA ILE A 140 10.74 3.08 -11.33
C ILE A 140 12.19 2.91 -11.77
N ALA A 141 12.68 3.74 -12.70
CA ALA A 141 14.08 3.69 -13.13
C ALA A 141 15.08 3.90 -11.98
N ARG A 142 14.69 4.68 -10.95
CA ARG A 142 15.50 4.94 -9.74
C ARG A 142 15.37 3.88 -8.64
N MET A 143 14.39 2.97 -8.75
CA MET A 143 14.20 1.88 -7.80
C MET A 143 15.22 0.76 -8.01
N LYS A 144 15.39 -0.11 -7.01
CA LYS A 144 16.16 -1.35 -7.17
C LYS A 144 15.54 -2.26 -8.21
N ASP A 145 16.38 -3.03 -8.90
CA ASP A 145 15.89 -4.14 -9.71
C ASP A 145 15.28 -5.22 -8.81
N GLY A 146 14.10 -5.70 -9.19
CA GLY A 146 13.34 -6.67 -8.41
C GLY A 146 12.63 -6.08 -7.17
N VAL A 147 12.37 -4.76 -7.14
CA VAL A 147 11.57 -4.13 -6.09
C VAL A 147 10.15 -4.68 -6.07
N VAL A 148 9.54 -4.73 -4.89
CA VAL A 148 8.12 -5.04 -4.70
C VAL A 148 7.37 -3.75 -4.38
N ILE A 149 6.28 -3.48 -5.08
CA ILE A 149 5.45 -2.28 -4.88
C ILE A 149 4.10 -2.68 -4.30
N VAL A 150 3.65 -2.01 -3.22
CA VAL A 150 2.34 -2.22 -2.61
C VAL A 150 1.56 -0.91 -2.59
N ASN A 151 0.32 -0.94 -3.06
CA ASN A 151 -0.58 0.22 -3.02
C ASN A 151 -1.92 -0.15 -2.39
N THR A 152 -2.14 0.34 -1.19
CA THR A 152 -3.43 0.30 -0.46
C THR A 152 -3.94 1.70 -0.16
N SER A 153 -3.50 2.71 -0.94
CA SER A 153 -3.83 4.12 -0.71
C SER A 153 -4.82 4.68 -1.73
N ARG A 154 -4.34 5.03 -2.92
CA ARG A 154 -5.16 5.53 -4.04
C ARG A 154 -4.60 4.99 -5.35
N GLY A 155 -5.49 4.50 -6.24
CA GLY A 155 -5.08 3.92 -7.52
C GLY A 155 -4.29 4.90 -8.40
N VAL A 156 -4.72 6.15 -8.45
CA VAL A 156 -4.04 7.22 -9.22
C VAL A 156 -2.59 7.52 -8.79
N ASN A 157 -2.12 6.95 -7.69
CA ASN A 157 -0.71 7.06 -7.28
C ASN A 157 0.22 6.19 -8.13
N ILE A 158 -0.32 5.30 -8.96
CA ILE A 158 0.45 4.43 -9.87
C ILE A 158 -0.03 4.66 -11.31
N ASP A 159 0.90 4.85 -12.22
CA ASP A 159 0.67 4.66 -13.65
C ASP A 159 0.63 3.15 -13.92
N GLU A 160 -0.57 2.61 -14.15
CA GLU A 160 -0.80 1.17 -14.26
C GLU A 160 -0.14 0.56 -15.50
N ASP A 161 -0.05 1.28 -16.63
CA ASP A 161 0.60 0.81 -17.86
C ASP A 161 2.11 0.72 -17.64
N VAL A 162 2.69 1.71 -16.96
CA VAL A 162 4.11 1.71 -16.60
C VAL A 162 4.43 0.60 -15.61
N LEU A 163 3.55 0.37 -14.62
CA LEU A 163 3.73 -0.73 -13.68
C LEU A 163 3.69 -2.09 -14.38
N LEU A 164 2.74 -2.30 -15.31
CA LEU A 164 2.62 -3.53 -16.09
C LEU A 164 3.90 -3.78 -16.89
N ALA A 165 4.39 -2.80 -17.64
CA ALA A 165 5.64 -2.92 -18.39
C ALA A 165 6.86 -3.23 -17.49
N ALA A 166 6.89 -2.65 -16.28
CA ALA A 166 7.95 -2.91 -15.31
C ALA A 166 7.89 -4.33 -14.71
N LEU A 167 6.68 -4.89 -14.53
CA LEU A 167 6.48 -6.29 -14.14
C LEU A 167 6.94 -7.25 -15.24
N GLU A 168 6.55 -6.99 -16.50
CA GLU A 168 6.93 -7.79 -17.65
C GLU A 168 8.44 -7.82 -17.90
N SER A 169 9.13 -6.68 -17.69
CA SER A 169 10.58 -6.58 -17.81
C SER A 169 11.34 -7.18 -16.62
N GLY A 170 10.67 -7.45 -15.51
CA GLY A 170 11.27 -7.91 -14.26
C GLY A 170 11.94 -6.79 -13.43
N LYS A 171 11.87 -5.53 -13.85
CA LYS A 171 12.33 -4.38 -13.05
C LYS A 171 11.57 -4.29 -11.74
N VAL A 172 10.25 -4.49 -11.77
CA VAL A 172 9.40 -4.73 -10.60
C VAL A 172 9.17 -6.24 -10.49
N ARG A 173 9.53 -6.81 -9.34
CA ARG A 173 9.37 -8.25 -9.08
C ARG A 173 7.91 -8.65 -8.94
N ALA A 174 7.15 -7.86 -8.20
CA ALA A 174 5.75 -8.13 -7.90
C ALA A 174 5.05 -6.86 -7.42
N ALA A 175 3.72 -6.84 -7.54
CA ALA A 175 2.90 -5.75 -7.00
C ALA A 175 1.74 -6.28 -6.15
N GLY A 176 1.45 -5.58 -5.03
CA GLY A 176 0.27 -5.78 -4.19
C GLY A 176 -0.69 -4.60 -4.35
N LEU A 177 -1.89 -4.82 -4.86
CA LEU A 177 -2.83 -3.76 -5.21
C LEU A 177 -4.18 -3.99 -4.55
N ASP A 178 -4.66 -2.99 -3.79
CA ASP A 178 -6.02 -2.96 -3.25
C ASP A 178 -6.86 -1.86 -3.91
N VAL A 179 -6.21 -0.94 -4.64
CA VAL A 179 -6.83 0.23 -5.26
C VAL A 179 -6.34 0.40 -6.70
N TYR A 180 -7.20 0.97 -7.55
CA TYR A 180 -6.99 1.05 -9.00
C TYR A 180 -7.29 2.46 -9.50
N ALA A 181 -6.74 2.81 -10.67
CA ALA A 181 -6.97 4.12 -11.29
C ALA A 181 -8.46 4.35 -11.59
N GLU A 182 -9.17 3.30 -12.00
CA GLU A 182 -10.62 3.25 -12.15
C GLU A 182 -11.18 2.11 -11.30
N GLU A 183 -12.26 2.35 -10.57
CA GLU A 183 -12.95 1.36 -9.73
C GLU A 183 -14.45 1.32 -10.05
N PRO A 184 -15.01 0.16 -10.46
CA PRO A 184 -14.34 -1.13 -10.66
C PRO A 184 -13.32 -1.12 -11.79
N THR A 185 -12.17 -1.79 -11.59
CA THR A 185 -11.13 -1.85 -12.62
C THR A 185 -11.49 -2.83 -13.75
N HIS A 186 -11.14 -2.45 -14.98
CA HIS A 186 -11.22 -3.29 -16.18
C HIS A 186 -9.84 -3.62 -16.76
N ASN A 187 -8.76 -3.24 -16.08
CA ASN A 187 -7.38 -3.51 -16.49
C ASN A 187 -7.00 -4.98 -16.25
N HIS A 188 -7.60 -5.87 -17.08
CA HIS A 188 -7.41 -7.31 -16.98
C HIS A 188 -5.95 -7.73 -17.09
N ALA A 189 -5.16 -7.07 -17.93
CA ALA A 189 -3.74 -7.38 -18.11
C ALA A 189 -2.97 -7.23 -16.80
N LEU A 190 -3.26 -6.19 -16.01
CA LEU A 190 -2.60 -5.92 -14.75
C LEU A 190 -3.04 -6.92 -13.65
N TYR A 191 -4.35 -7.05 -13.38
CA TYR A 191 -4.78 -7.88 -12.26
C TYR A 191 -4.71 -9.39 -12.52
N SER A 192 -4.56 -9.81 -13.79
CA SER A 192 -4.29 -11.21 -14.17
C SER A 192 -2.81 -11.56 -14.23
N HIS A 193 -1.93 -10.56 -14.10
CA HIS A 193 -0.50 -10.82 -14.13
C HIS A 193 -0.08 -11.69 -12.94
N PRO A 194 0.67 -12.81 -13.14
CA PRO A 194 0.96 -13.80 -12.10
C PRO A 194 1.73 -13.25 -10.90
N MET A 195 2.43 -12.12 -11.08
CA MET A 195 3.18 -11.45 -10.01
C MET A 195 2.38 -10.33 -9.33
N VAL A 196 1.07 -10.21 -9.60
CA VAL A 196 0.18 -9.26 -8.93
C VAL A 196 -0.68 -9.97 -7.90
N SER A 197 -0.61 -9.49 -6.66
CA SER A 197 -1.55 -9.82 -5.59
C SER A 197 -2.60 -8.72 -5.54
N CYS A 198 -3.85 -9.02 -5.85
CA CYS A 198 -4.91 -8.03 -5.99
C CYS A 198 -6.09 -8.29 -5.05
N THR A 199 -6.70 -7.20 -4.56
CA THR A 199 -7.94 -7.21 -3.78
C THR A 199 -8.84 -6.05 -4.23
N PRO A 200 -10.18 -6.16 -4.11
CA PRO A 200 -11.12 -5.18 -4.66
C PRO A 200 -11.46 -4.06 -3.64
N HIS A 201 -10.47 -3.27 -3.26
CA HIS A 201 -10.57 -2.13 -2.34
C HIS A 201 -11.21 -2.50 -0.99
N ILE A 202 -10.61 -3.48 -0.31
CA ILE A 202 -11.11 -4.02 0.96
C ILE A 202 -10.25 -3.63 2.17
N GLY A 203 -9.31 -2.72 2.04
CA GLY A 203 -8.38 -2.34 3.11
C GLY A 203 -9.05 -1.96 4.42
N ALA A 204 -10.21 -1.29 4.37
CA ALA A 204 -11.01 -0.93 5.54
C ALA A 204 -12.09 -1.96 5.92
N ALA A 205 -12.25 -3.05 5.17
CA ALA A 205 -13.36 -3.99 5.27
C ALA A 205 -13.11 -5.09 6.32
N THR A 206 -12.89 -4.72 7.56
CA THR A 206 -12.79 -5.66 8.70
C THR A 206 -13.91 -5.44 9.72
N VAL A 207 -14.26 -6.49 10.45
CA VAL A 207 -15.27 -6.42 11.51
C VAL A 207 -14.88 -5.39 12.58
N GLU A 208 -13.59 -5.34 12.92
CA GLU A 208 -13.03 -4.42 13.90
C GLU A 208 -13.08 -2.97 13.43
N ALA A 209 -12.72 -2.71 12.16
CA ALA A 209 -12.83 -1.37 11.58
C ALA A 209 -14.28 -0.88 11.55
N GLN A 210 -15.22 -1.72 11.14
CA GLN A 210 -16.64 -1.37 11.12
C GLN A 210 -17.19 -1.04 12.52
N LYS A 211 -16.78 -1.79 13.55
CA LYS A 211 -17.13 -1.47 14.94
C LYS A 211 -16.57 -0.13 15.40
N ARG A 212 -15.30 0.17 15.09
CA ARG A 212 -14.68 1.45 15.43
C ARG A 212 -15.33 2.61 14.68
N ILE A 213 -15.62 2.44 13.38
CA ILE A 213 -16.34 3.44 12.57
C ILE A 213 -17.69 3.74 13.21
N GLY A 214 -18.46 2.70 13.57
CA GLY A 214 -19.76 2.88 14.22
C GLY A 214 -19.67 3.63 15.56
N ALA A 215 -18.67 3.33 16.39
CA ALA A 215 -18.44 4.03 17.65
C ALA A 215 -18.08 5.52 17.42
N GLU A 216 -17.11 5.81 16.52
CA GLU A 216 -16.72 7.19 16.18
C GLU A 216 -17.91 8.00 15.60
N ILE A 217 -18.79 7.39 14.79
CA ILE A 217 -20.00 8.06 14.26
C ILE A 217 -20.94 8.44 15.41
N VAL A 218 -21.17 7.54 16.38
CA VAL A 218 -22.01 7.83 17.54
C VAL A 218 -21.44 8.99 18.35
N ASP A 219 -20.14 9.05 18.54
CA ASP A 219 -19.48 10.14 19.28
C ASP A 219 -19.60 11.48 18.53
N ILE A 220 -19.39 11.46 17.21
CA ILE A 220 -19.58 12.64 16.32
C ILE A 220 -21.01 13.19 16.42
N ILE A 221 -22.03 12.31 16.45
CA ILE A 221 -23.42 12.71 16.55
C ILE A 221 -23.74 13.32 17.93
N ARG A 222 -23.11 12.79 19.00
CA ARG A 222 -23.31 13.32 20.37
C ARG A 222 -22.66 14.69 20.58
N GLU A 223 -21.63 15.02 19.80
CA GLU A 223 -20.89 16.28 19.87
C GLU A 223 -21.48 17.36 18.93
N ALA A 224 -22.42 17.01 18.06
CA ALA A 224 -23.04 17.92 17.08
C ALA A 224 -24.28 18.61 17.63
#